data_39a40623a0a568c634a2b2207d969b93
#
_entry.id   39a40623a0a568c634a2b2207d969b93
#
_cell.length_a   1.000
_cell.length_b   1.000
_cell.length_c   1.000
_cell.angle_alpha   90.00
_cell.angle_beta   90.00
_cell.angle_gamma   90.00
#
_symmetry.space_group_name_H-M   'P 1'
#
loop_
_entity.id
_entity.type
_entity.pdbx_description
1 polymer ?
#
loop_
_entity_poly.entity_id
_entity_poly.type
_entity_poly.pdbx_seq_one_letter_code
_entity_poly.pdbx_strand_id
1 'polypeptide(L)'
;MKDSKNTTKRDEPWVMRTYSGHSSARASNELYRTNLAQGQTGLSIAFDLPTQTGYDPDHILARGEVGKVGVPVVHLGDMKVLLDGIPPGEMNTSMTINATAAWLLALYVANANEQGAATTDLRGTTQNDILKEYLSRGTFIFPPQPSKRIIVDMIAWCAKNAPKWNPINICSYHLQEVGATPVQEISFALANAIDILDAVKSSGQISDQEFPQVFASFSFFVNAGIRFIEETCKMRAFVKLWDRIGRERYSITDERALRFRYGVQVNSLGLTEAQPENNVQRIVLEMLAVTLSKDSRARSVQLPAWNEALGLPRPWDQQWSLRMQQVLAFETDLLEYEDIFNGSHVIEAKTTELVEQAWAEMNEILSLGGAFEAVETLKSRLVQSMSSRTSRIEKGDQRVIGVNAFTQTAQSPLGGTDNILKVDPKIEKQMVKELEKWRKSRDQQAVDQALASLKNAAENNLNLMSPSIELAIAGGTTGEWSQALRGVFGEFRAPTGVGGSSEIGRAHV
;
A
#
# COMPACT_ATOMS: atom_id res chain seq x y z
N MET A 1 12.67 -46.09 27.19
CA MET A 1 11.82 -45.14 26.49
C MET A 1 12.69 -43.99 26.03
N LYS A 2 13.00 -43.89 24.73
CA LYS A 2 13.74 -42.78 24.17
C LYS A 2 12.73 -41.66 23.89
N ASP A 3 12.85 -40.57 24.64
CA ASP A 3 12.10 -39.34 24.34
C ASP A 3 12.49 -38.85 22.95
N SER A 4 11.61 -39.11 21.99
CA SER A 4 11.65 -38.41 20.71
C SER A 4 11.19 -36.98 20.95
N LYS A 5 12.12 -36.08 21.27
CA LYS A 5 11.88 -34.64 21.16
C LYS A 5 11.66 -34.32 19.69
N ASN A 6 10.42 -34.45 19.25
CA ASN A 6 9.95 -33.87 18.00
C ASN A 6 9.87 -32.36 18.23
N THR A 7 11.01 -31.66 18.23
CA THR A 7 11.04 -30.21 18.26
C THR A 7 10.66 -29.79 16.87
N THR A 8 9.36 -29.57 16.62
CA THR A 8 8.90 -28.81 15.46
C THR A 8 9.64 -27.49 15.47
N LYS A 9 10.39 -27.24 14.39
CA LYS A 9 11.15 -25.99 14.26
C LYS A 9 10.15 -24.85 14.26
N ARG A 10 10.27 -23.94 15.24
CA ARG A 10 9.44 -22.74 15.31
C ARG A 10 9.55 -21.94 13.99
N ASP A 11 8.41 -21.51 13.45
CA ASP A 11 8.38 -20.64 12.27
C ASP A 11 9.01 -19.27 12.61
N GLU A 12 9.53 -18.62 11.57
CA GLU A 12 9.92 -17.22 11.71
C GLU A 12 8.69 -16.32 11.65
N PRO A 13 8.66 -15.23 12.43
CA PRO A 13 7.55 -14.29 12.41
C PRO A 13 7.52 -13.51 11.08
N TRP A 14 6.40 -12.87 10.85
CA TRP A 14 6.23 -11.89 9.76
C TRP A 14 7.14 -10.68 9.92
N VAL A 15 7.37 -9.95 8.84
CA VAL A 15 8.07 -8.67 8.88
C VAL A 15 7.23 -7.65 9.66
N MET A 16 7.77 -7.14 10.76
CA MET A 16 7.11 -6.16 11.61
C MET A 16 7.42 -4.76 11.11
N ARG A 17 6.39 -3.99 10.77
CA ARG A 17 6.52 -2.65 10.22
C ARG A 17 5.72 -1.64 11.02
N THR A 18 6.18 -0.40 10.99
CA THR A 18 5.44 0.79 11.39
C THR A 18 5.36 1.71 10.18
N TYR A 19 4.15 2.08 9.77
CA TYR A 19 3.93 3.08 8.72
C TYR A 19 4.27 4.45 9.28
N SER A 20 5.32 5.08 8.79
CA SER A 20 5.82 6.31 9.38
C SER A 20 6.53 7.21 8.38
N GLY A 21 6.50 8.49 8.67
CA GLY A 21 7.10 9.57 7.94
C GLY A 21 6.40 10.88 8.30
N HIS A 22 7.16 11.94 8.53
CA HIS A 22 6.63 13.26 8.86
C HIS A 22 7.68 14.35 8.70
N SER A 23 7.25 15.58 8.63
CA SER A 23 8.07 16.80 8.72
C SER A 23 9.14 16.88 7.63
N SER A 24 10.28 16.22 7.80
CA SER A 24 11.42 16.27 6.88
C SER A 24 12.09 14.91 6.75
N ALA A 25 12.93 14.75 5.73
CA ALA A 25 13.73 13.54 5.54
C ALA A 25 14.59 13.21 6.77
N ARG A 26 15.20 14.23 7.40
CA ARG A 26 16.02 14.06 8.61
C ARG A 26 15.19 13.58 9.81
N ALA A 27 14.08 14.23 10.11
CA ALA A 27 13.21 13.84 11.23
C ALA A 27 12.65 12.42 11.04
N SER A 28 12.30 12.07 9.79
CA SER A 28 11.83 10.73 9.46
C SER A 28 12.94 9.68 9.55
N ASN A 29 14.18 10.00 9.16
CA ASN A 29 15.33 9.12 9.33
C ASN A 29 15.60 8.81 10.82
N GLU A 30 15.57 9.81 11.68
CA GLU A 30 15.73 9.63 13.12
C GLU A 30 14.66 8.70 13.72
N LEU A 31 13.41 8.86 13.28
CA LEU A 31 12.29 7.98 13.66
C LEU A 31 12.51 6.55 13.16
N TYR A 32 12.92 6.36 11.91
CA TYR A 32 13.17 5.03 11.33
C TYR A 32 14.29 4.30 12.08
N ARG A 33 15.39 4.97 12.33
CA ARG A 33 16.50 4.39 13.09
C ARG A 33 16.10 4.02 14.52
N THR A 34 15.29 4.85 15.16
CA THR A 34 14.73 4.55 16.49
C THR A 34 13.85 3.30 16.45
N ASN A 35 12.93 3.21 15.50
CA ASN A 35 12.05 2.07 15.36
C ASN A 35 12.80 0.77 15.04
N LEU A 36 13.83 0.84 14.16
CA LEU A 36 14.69 -0.30 13.86
C LEU A 36 15.45 -0.77 15.11
N ALA A 37 16.00 0.14 15.90
CA ALA A 37 16.65 -0.19 17.17
C ALA A 37 15.70 -0.83 18.20
N GLN A 38 14.40 -0.59 18.08
CA GLN A 38 13.35 -1.17 18.92
C GLN A 38 12.80 -2.51 18.40
N GLY A 39 13.40 -3.06 17.32
CA GLY A 39 13.07 -4.38 16.78
C GLY A 39 12.09 -4.38 15.60
N GLN A 40 11.86 -3.24 14.95
CA GLN A 40 11.23 -3.21 13.63
C GLN A 40 12.16 -3.91 12.63
N THR A 41 11.61 -4.76 11.75
CA THR A 41 12.41 -5.58 10.84
C THR A 41 12.31 -5.19 9.36
N GLY A 42 11.55 -4.16 9.05
CA GLY A 42 11.44 -3.58 7.71
C GLY A 42 10.87 -2.17 7.75
N LEU A 43 11.20 -1.33 6.77
CA LEU A 43 10.67 0.01 6.67
C LEU A 43 9.32 0.03 5.96
N SER A 44 8.44 0.98 6.36
CA SER A 44 7.25 1.37 5.63
C SER A 44 7.19 2.90 5.60
N ILE A 45 7.52 3.48 4.44
CA ILE A 45 7.67 4.92 4.26
C ILE A 45 6.34 5.55 3.88
N ALA A 46 5.89 6.51 4.69
CA ALA A 46 4.76 7.39 4.40
C ALA A 46 5.27 8.67 3.73
N PHE A 47 4.86 8.91 2.49
CA PHE A 47 5.18 10.15 1.77
C PHE A 47 4.07 11.18 1.93
N ASP A 48 4.43 12.46 1.95
CA ASP A 48 3.46 13.53 2.03
C ASP A 48 2.64 13.70 0.74
N LEU A 49 1.55 14.44 0.83
CA LEU A 49 0.63 14.62 -0.28
C LEU A 49 1.27 15.29 -1.53
N PRO A 50 2.11 16.33 -1.40
CA PRO A 50 2.81 16.89 -2.56
C PRO A 50 3.70 15.87 -3.29
N THR A 51 4.47 15.06 -2.55
CA THR A 51 5.27 13.97 -3.14
C THR A 51 4.40 12.95 -3.87
N GLN A 52 3.24 12.57 -3.31
CA GLN A 52 2.32 11.62 -3.93
C GLN A 52 1.66 12.14 -5.19
N THR A 53 1.37 13.45 -5.26
CA THR A 53 0.69 14.10 -6.37
C THR A 53 1.62 14.81 -7.35
N GLY A 54 2.95 14.68 -7.15
CA GLY A 54 3.95 15.17 -8.08
C GLY A 54 4.06 16.69 -8.09
N TYR A 55 4.10 17.31 -6.91
CA TYR A 55 4.34 18.74 -6.75
C TYR A 55 5.56 19.00 -5.87
N ASP A 56 6.34 19.99 -6.24
CA ASP A 56 7.42 20.47 -5.39
C ASP A 56 6.87 21.39 -4.27
N PRO A 57 7.59 21.57 -3.15
CA PRO A 57 7.11 22.34 -1.99
C PRO A 57 6.78 23.81 -2.28
N ASP A 58 7.36 24.42 -3.33
CA ASP A 58 7.10 25.79 -3.75
C ASP A 58 5.85 25.94 -4.63
N HIS A 59 5.24 24.82 -5.04
CA HIS A 59 4.03 24.84 -5.85
C HIS A 59 2.81 25.28 -5.05
N ILE A 60 1.90 26.03 -5.68
CA ILE A 60 0.71 26.56 -4.99
C ILE A 60 -0.18 25.46 -4.38
N LEU A 61 -0.28 24.30 -5.03
CA LEU A 61 -1.08 23.16 -4.57
C LEU A 61 -0.41 22.35 -3.46
N ALA A 62 0.87 22.62 -3.15
CA ALA A 62 1.59 21.98 -2.04
C ALA A 62 1.40 22.71 -0.70
N ARG A 63 0.88 23.93 -0.73
CA ARG A 63 0.75 24.80 0.46
C ARG A 63 -0.08 24.13 1.56
N GLY A 64 0.49 24.09 2.75
CA GLY A 64 -0.15 23.54 3.95
C GLY A 64 -0.14 22.02 4.03
N GLU A 65 0.46 21.31 3.07
CA GLU A 65 0.51 19.84 3.06
C GLU A 65 1.94 19.27 3.14
N VAL A 66 2.97 20.13 2.97
CA VAL A 66 4.38 19.70 2.99
C VAL A 66 4.76 19.15 4.37
N GLY A 67 5.18 17.88 4.40
CA GLY A 67 5.63 17.20 5.62
C GLY A 67 4.54 16.90 6.65
N LYS A 68 3.25 17.11 6.34
CA LYS A 68 2.16 17.07 7.30
C LYS A 68 1.71 15.65 7.66
N VAL A 69 1.49 14.80 6.67
CA VAL A 69 1.03 13.41 6.83
C VAL A 69 1.96 12.41 6.16
N GLY A 70 3.23 12.74 6.11
CA GLY A 70 4.27 11.94 5.46
C GLY A 70 5.53 12.74 5.29
N VAL A 71 6.58 12.09 4.79
CA VAL A 71 7.87 12.73 4.53
C VAL A 71 7.89 13.32 3.11
N PRO A 72 8.29 14.60 2.93
CA PRO A 72 8.55 15.17 1.63
C PRO A 72 9.86 14.58 1.07
N VAL A 73 9.80 14.05 -0.16
CA VAL A 73 10.98 13.61 -0.92
C VAL A 73 10.90 14.25 -2.30
N VAL A 74 11.69 15.28 -2.48
CA VAL A 74 11.65 16.13 -3.68
C VAL A 74 12.71 15.73 -4.70
N HIS A 75 13.90 15.37 -4.25
CA HIS A 75 15.05 15.05 -5.07
C HIS A 75 15.97 14.01 -4.42
N LEU A 76 17.02 13.61 -5.12
CA LEU A 76 17.96 12.60 -4.65
C LEU A 76 18.60 12.95 -3.30
N GLY A 77 18.85 14.23 -3.03
CA GLY A 77 19.38 14.71 -1.75
C GLY A 77 18.49 14.35 -0.56
N ASP A 78 17.16 14.48 -0.71
CA ASP A 78 16.21 14.09 0.34
C ASP A 78 16.19 12.58 0.56
N MET A 79 16.25 11.78 -0.53
CA MET A 79 16.31 10.33 -0.42
C MET A 79 17.58 9.86 0.29
N LYS A 80 18.74 10.51 0.05
CA LYS A 80 19.98 10.25 0.77
C LYS A 80 19.87 10.52 2.25
N VAL A 81 19.30 11.67 2.63
CA VAL A 81 19.10 12.04 4.04
C VAL A 81 18.10 11.09 4.71
N LEU A 82 17.03 10.72 4.01
CA LEU A 82 15.99 9.81 4.52
C LEU A 82 16.54 8.43 4.88
N LEU A 83 17.49 7.92 4.08
CA LEU A 83 18.07 6.58 4.23
C LEU A 83 19.49 6.62 4.82
N ASP A 84 19.93 7.74 5.38
CA ASP A 84 21.24 7.83 6.01
C ASP A 84 21.41 6.81 7.14
N GLY A 85 22.49 6.01 7.07
CA GLY A 85 22.74 4.92 8.01
C GLY A 85 21.79 3.73 7.92
N ILE A 86 20.99 3.63 6.85
CA ILE A 86 20.09 2.50 6.57
C ILE A 86 20.48 1.91 5.22
N PRO A 87 21.20 0.78 5.17
CA PRO A 87 21.73 0.24 3.92
C PRO A 87 20.62 -0.32 3.01
N PRO A 88 20.43 0.23 1.79
CA PRO A 88 19.33 -0.19 0.90
C PRO A 88 19.43 -1.65 0.43
N GLY A 89 20.65 -2.20 0.31
CA GLY A 89 20.87 -3.59 -0.10
C GLY A 89 20.48 -4.64 0.95
N GLU A 90 20.37 -4.25 2.21
CA GLU A 90 20.05 -5.13 3.33
C GLU A 90 18.62 -4.93 3.84
N MET A 91 18.14 -3.68 3.83
CA MET A 91 16.83 -3.31 4.39
C MET A 91 15.69 -3.63 3.44
N ASN A 92 14.67 -4.33 3.94
CA ASN A 92 13.42 -4.50 3.21
C ASN A 92 12.57 -3.23 3.36
N THR A 93 12.47 -2.45 2.27
CA THR A 93 11.81 -1.14 2.27
C THR A 93 10.49 -1.19 1.51
N SER A 94 9.40 -0.81 2.15
CA SER A 94 8.10 -0.60 1.52
C SER A 94 7.85 0.88 1.30
N MET A 95 7.48 1.26 0.09
CA MET A 95 7.10 2.63 -0.26
C MET A 95 5.61 2.67 -0.59
N THR A 96 4.85 3.40 0.23
CA THR A 96 3.42 3.65 -0.01
C THR A 96 3.30 4.86 -0.93
N ILE A 97 3.37 4.59 -2.23
CA ILE A 97 3.39 5.59 -3.29
C ILE A 97 2.78 5.00 -4.56
N ASN A 98 2.04 5.79 -5.32
CA ASN A 98 1.29 5.33 -6.49
C ASN A 98 1.62 6.16 -7.73
N ALA A 99 1.05 7.33 -7.91
CA ALA A 99 1.22 8.13 -9.13
C ALA A 99 2.69 8.49 -9.43
N THR A 100 3.49 8.74 -8.41
CA THR A 100 4.94 9.03 -8.51
C THR A 100 5.83 7.83 -8.20
N ALA A 101 5.28 6.61 -8.19
CA ALA A 101 5.99 5.39 -7.81
C ALA A 101 7.27 5.15 -8.63
N ALA A 102 7.21 5.34 -9.94
CA ALA A 102 8.37 5.17 -10.83
C ALA A 102 9.49 6.17 -10.49
N TRP A 103 9.12 7.41 -10.15
CA TRP A 103 10.07 8.44 -9.73
C TRP A 103 10.73 8.11 -8.39
N LEU A 104 9.93 7.75 -7.38
CA LEU A 104 10.46 7.42 -6.06
C LEU A 104 11.36 6.17 -6.10
N LEU A 105 11.03 5.17 -6.93
CA LEU A 105 11.92 4.04 -7.17
C LEU A 105 13.20 4.49 -7.89
N ALA A 106 13.12 5.41 -8.85
CA ALA A 106 14.30 5.95 -9.51
C ALA A 106 15.25 6.66 -8.52
N LEU A 107 14.72 7.48 -7.61
CA LEU A 107 15.49 8.09 -6.53
C LEU A 107 16.12 7.06 -5.58
N TYR A 108 15.36 6.01 -5.25
CA TYR A 108 15.84 4.92 -4.38
C TYR A 108 16.98 4.14 -5.04
N VAL A 109 16.84 3.78 -6.31
CA VAL A 109 17.89 3.08 -7.09
C VAL A 109 19.13 3.96 -7.24
N ALA A 110 18.97 5.25 -7.57
CA ALA A 110 20.09 6.18 -7.67
C ALA A 110 20.86 6.29 -6.35
N ASN A 111 20.13 6.42 -5.22
CA ASN A 111 20.74 6.45 -3.88
C ASN A 111 21.46 5.13 -3.54
N ALA A 112 20.85 3.99 -3.86
CA ALA A 112 21.46 2.68 -3.60
C ALA A 112 22.76 2.48 -4.38
N ASN A 113 22.77 2.84 -5.67
CA ASN A 113 23.95 2.75 -6.52
C ASN A 113 25.08 3.63 -6.01
N GLU A 114 24.80 4.85 -5.54
CA GLU A 114 25.82 5.73 -4.94
C GLU A 114 26.39 5.16 -3.63
N GLN A 115 25.60 4.40 -2.88
CA GLN A 115 26.07 3.69 -1.68
C GLN A 115 26.78 2.37 -2.00
N GLY A 116 26.94 2.02 -3.29
CA GLY A 116 27.60 0.79 -3.74
C GLY A 116 26.74 -0.47 -3.63
N ALA A 117 25.44 -0.35 -3.38
CA ALA A 117 24.51 -1.48 -3.39
C ALA A 117 24.12 -1.83 -4.82
N ALA A 118 24.24 -3.10 -5.21
CA ALA A 118 23.79 -3.54 -6.51
C ALA A 118 22.26 -3.47 -6.61
N THR A 119 21.73 -2.97 -7.73
CA THR A 119 20.28 -2.90 -7.98
C THR A 119 19.60 -4.27 -7.83
N THR A 120 20.29 -5.34 -8.21
CA THR A 120 19.84 -6.74 -8.08
C THR A 120 19.69 -7.22 -6.64
N ASP A 121 20.28 -6.52 -5.68
CA ASP A 121 20.19 -6.86 -4.25
C ASP A 121 19.08 -6.13 -3.51
N LEU A 122 18.50 -5.10 -4.13
CA LEU A 122 17.44 -4.32 -3.54
C LEU A 122 16.21 -5.19 -3.25
N ARG A 123 15.73 -5.10 -2.00
CA ARG A 123 14.57 -5.84 -1.51
C ARG A 123 13.54 -4.87 -0.98
N GLY A 124 12.34 -4.98 -1.47
CA GLY A 124 11.30 -4.08 -1.04
C GLY A 124 10.06 -4.16 -1.90
N THR A 125 9.23 -3.16 -1.75
CA THR A 125 7.94 -3.09 -2.43
C THR A 125 7.61 -1.63 -2.73
N THR A 126 7.19 -1.35 -3.95
CA THR A 126 6.53 -0.10 -4.28
C THR A 126 5.05 -0.38 -4.47
N GLN A 127 4.18 0.36 -3.81
CA GLN A 127 2.74 0.09 -3.87
C GLN A 127 2.22 0.20 -5.30
N ASN A 128 2.44 1.32 -6.00
CA ASN A 128 2.22 1.47 -7.44
C ASN A 128 0.84 0.93 -7.93
N ASP A 129 -0.18 1.04 -7.10
CA ASP A 129 -1.56 0.68 -7.44
C ASP A 129 -2.38 1.95 -7.65
N ILE A 130 -2.45 2.40 -8.88
CA ILE A 130 -3.15 3.63 -9.21
C ILE A 130 -4.67 3.45 -9.28
N LEU A 131 -5.17 2.24 -9.56
CA LEU A 131 -6.60 2.01 -9.67
C LEU A 131 -7.34 2.39 -8.38
N LYS A 132 -6.80 2.00 -7.23
CA LYS A 132 -7.40 2.35 -5.94
C LYS A 132 -7.43 3.86 -5.68
N GLU A 133 -6.52 4.63 -6.28
CA GLU A 133 -6.54 6.09 -6.15
C GLU A 133 -7.74 6.69 -6.90
N TYR A 134 -8.10 6.15 -8.06
CA TYR A 134 -9.32 6.55 -8.75
C TYR A 134 -10.59 6.10 -8.00
N LEU A 135 -10.53 4.98 -7.27
CA LEU A 135 -11.68 4.43 -6.56
C LEU A 135 -11.91 5.08 -5.19
N SER A 136 -10.85 5.46 -4.46
CA SER A 136 -10.99 5.78 -3.03
C SER A 136 -10.22 7.00 -2.53
N ARG A 137 -8.97 7.24 -2.95
CA ARG A 137 -8.09 8.22 -2.31
C ARG A 137 -7.91 9.54 -3.05
N GLY A 138 -7.86 9.52 -4.38
CA GLY A 138 -7.72 10.72 -5.20
C GLY A 138 -6.29 11.25 -5.38
N THR A 139 -5.24 10.50 -5.00
CA THR A 139 -3.83 10.89 -5.21
C THR A 139 -3.32 10.40 -6.57
N PHE A 140 -3.99 10.77 -7.63
CA PHE A 140 -3.63 10.51 -9.01
C PHE A 140 -3.04 11.76 -9.69
N ILE A 141 -2.36 11.57 -10.82
CA ILE A 141 -1.80 12.66 -11.66
C ILE A 141 -2.34 12.52 -13.08
N PHE A 142 -2.07 11.38 -13.72
CA PHE A 142 -2.35 11.13 -15.13
C PHE A 142 -3.67 10.40 -15.32
N PRO A 143 -4.26 10.41 -16.55
CA PRO A 143 -5.40 9.56 -16.88
C PRO A 143 -5.11 8.06 -16.67
N PRO A 144 -6.15 7.21 -16.53
CA PRO A 144 -5.99 5.78 -16.21
C PRO A 144 -5.05 5.01 -17.13
N GLN A 145 -5.15 5.20 -18.45
CA GLN A 145 -4.34 4.45 -19.42
C GLN A 145 -2.85 4.81 -19.39
N PRO A 146 -2.42 6.11 -19.41
CA PRO A 146 -1.03 6.48 -19.16
C PRO A 146 -0.51 6.00 -17.80
N SER A 147 -1.32 6.06 -16.75
CA SER A 147 -0.94 5.55 -15.43
C SER A 147 -0.68 4.05 -15.45
N LYS A 148 -1.54 3.26 -16.11
CA LYS A 148 -1.35 1.82 -16.30
C LYS A 148 -0.06 1.51 -17.09
N ARG A 149 0.24 2.30 -18.12
CA ARG A 149 1.51 2.19 -18.86
C ARG A 149 2.73 2.38 -17.96
N ILE A 150 2.77 3.40 -17.10
CA ILE A 150 3.88 3.64 -16.17
C ILE A 150 4.07 2.44 -15.24
N ILE A 151 2.98 1.82 -14.77
CA ILE A 151 3.03 0.59 -13.96
C ILE A 151 3.69 -0.56 -14.74
N VAL A 152 3.27 -0.78 -15.99
CA VAL A 152 3.82 -1.82 -16.87
C VAL A 152 5.31 -1.61 -17.10
N ASP A 153 5.72 -0.38 -17.39
CA ASP A 153 7.14 -0.02 -17.58
C ASP A 153 7.98 -0.32 -16.36
N MET A 154 7.48 0.02 -15.18
CA MET A 154 8.15 -0.24 -13.91
C MET A 154 8.27 -1.74 -13.63
N ILE A 155 7.20 -2.53 -13.87
CA ILE A 155 7.22 -3.99 -13.71
C ILE A 155 8.24 -4.61 -14.66
N ALA A 156 8.22 -4.23 -15.92
CA ALA A 156 9.14 -4.78 -16.92
C ALA A 156 10.61 -4.44 -16.63
N TRP A 157 10.88 -3.22 -16.17
CA TRP A 157 12.22 -2.80 -15.77
C TRP A 157 12.71 -3.59 -14.54
N CYS A 158 11.87 -3.72 -13.52
CA CYS A 158 12.22 -4.45 -12.28
C CYS A 158 12.49 -5.94 -12.54
N ALA A 159 11.73 -6.58 -13.41
CA ALA A 159 11.94 -7.98 -13.75
C ALA A 159 13.37 -8.25 -14.24
N LYS A 160 13.96 -7.29 -14.95
CA LYS A 160 15.32 -7.40 -15.52
C LYS A 160 16.41 -6.86 -14.61
N ASN A 161 16.16 -5.79 -13.87
CA ASN A 161 17.19 -5.02 -13.15
C ASN A 161 17.14 -5.16 -11.63
N ALA A 162 15.94 -5.40 -11.06
CA ALA A 162 15.72 -5.52 -9.63
C ALA A 162 14.83 -6.73 -9.29
N PRO A 163 15.27 -7.98 -9.57
CA PRO A 163 14.41 -9.17 -9.52
C PRO A 163 13.91 -9.54 -8.10
N LYS A 164 14.49 -8.96 -7.05
CA LYS A 164 14.06 -9.14 -5.66
C LYS A 164 13.09 -8.05 -5.18
N TRP A 165 12.80 -7.06 -6.03
CA TRP A 165 11.87 -5.98 -5.75
C TRP A 165 10.45 -6.36 -6.20
N ASN A 166 9.44 -6.07 -5.38
CA ASN A 166 8.05 -6.16 -5.79
C ASN A 166 7.63 -4.81 -6.42
N PRO A 167 7.55 -4.71 -7.75
CA PRO A 167 7.30 -3.45 -8.44
C PRO A 167 5.86 -2.97 -8.31
N ILE A 168 4.97 -3.85 -7.86
CA ILE A 168 3.57 -3.56 -7.63
C ILE A 168 3.09 -4.24 -6.35
N ASN A 169 2.19 -3.56 -5.66
CA ASN A 169 1.50 -4.06 -4.49
C ASN A 169 0.03 -3.68 -4.62
N ILE A 170 -0.77 -4.61 -5.12
CA ILE A 170 -2.22 -4.41 -5.29
C ILE A 170 -2.84 -4.14 -3.92
N CYS A 171 -3.46 -2.98 -3.77
CA CYS A 171 -3.89 -2.48 -2.48
C CYS A 171 -5.42 -2.47 -2.34
N SER A 172 -5.95 -3.44 -1.65
CA SER A 172 -7.38 -3.47 -1.29
C SER A 172 -7.68 -2.81 0.07
N TYR A 173 -6.65 -2.44 0.84
CA TYR A 173 -6.81 -1.79 2.14
C TYR A 173 -7.78 -0.59 2.08
N HIS A 174 -7.54 0.34 1.17
CA HIS A 174 -8.36 1.55 1.04
C HIS A 174 -9.77 1.29 0.50
N LEU A 175 -10.00 0.17 -0.20
CA LEU A 175 -11.34 -0.21 -0.64
C LEU A 175 -12.24 -0.54 0.55
N GLN A 176 -11.70 -1.23 1.57
CA GLN A 176 -12.44 -1.50 2.79
C GLN A 176 -12.75 -0.21 3.57
N GLU A 177 -11.84 0.76 3.56
CA GLU A 177 -12.06 2.07 4.20
C GLU A 177 -13.22 2.86 3.58
N VAL A 178 -13.51 2.64 2.31
CA VAL A 178 -14.67 3.22 1.61
C VAL A 178 -15.84 2.26 1.48
N GLY A 179 -15.87 1.19 2.29
CA GLY A 179 -17.01 0.33 2.49
C GLY A 179 -17.03 -0.99 1.74
N ALA A 180 -15.93 -1.40 1.08
CA ALA A 180 -15.91 -2.70 0.42
C ALA A 180 -16.24 -3.85 1.39
N THR A 181 -17.07 -4.76 0.93
CA THR A 181 -17.31 -6.04 1.59
C THR A 181 -16.11 -6.98 1.37
N PRO A 182 -15.95 -8.07 2.15
CA PRO A 182 -14.91 -9.06 1.91
C PRO A 182 -14.89 -9.60 0.47
N VAL A 183 -16.06 -9.82 -0.13
CA VAL A 183 -16.20 -10.26 -1.53
C VAL A 183 -15.69 -9.21 -2.50
N GLN A 184 -16.11 -7.95 -2.32
CA GLN A 184 -15.65 -6.82 -3.16
C GLN A 184 -14.13 -6.57 -3.00
N GLU A 185 -13.61 -6.70 -1.79
CA GLU A 185 -12.17 -6.55 -1.57
C GLU A 185 -11.37 -7.58 -2.38
N ILE A 186 -11.79 -8.85 -2.34
CA ILE A 186 -11.14 -9.92 -3.10
C ILE A 186 -11.31 -9.69 -4.62
N SER A 187 -12.55 -9.51 -5.07
CA SER A 187 -12.88 -9.44 -6.50
C SER A 187 -12.24 -8.24 -7.19
N PHE A 188 -12.27 -7.05 -6.56
CA PHE A 188 -11.69 -5.83 -7.14
C PHE A 188 -10.17 -5.88 -7.17
N ALA A 189 -9.54 -6.40 -6.10
CA ALA A 189 -8.09 -6.56 -6.06
C ALA A 189 -7.60 -7.56 -7.11
N LEU A 190 -8.26 -8.71 -7.26
CA LEU A 190 -7.85 -9.72 -8.23
C LEU A 190 -8.16 -9.29 -9.68
N ALA A 191 -9.27 -8.60 -9.93
CA ALA A 191 -9.57 -8.03 -11.25
C ALA A 191 -8.52 -6.97 -11.65
N ASN A 192 -8.10 -6.11 -10.71
CA ASN A 192 -7.02 -5.16 -10.93
C ASN A 192 -5.69 -5.86 -11.24
N ALA A 193 -5.34 -6.88 -10.47
CA ALA A 193 -4.11 -7.65 -10.70
C ALA A 193 -4.10 -8.30 -12.09
N ILE A 194 -5.22 -8.88 -12.52
CA ILE A 194 -5.38 -9.49 -13.85
C ILE A 194 -5.25 -8.43 -14.95
N ASP A 195 -5.92 -7.29 -14.82
CA ASP A 195 -5.86 -6.21 -15.81
C ASP A 195 -4.42 -5.72 -16.03
N ILE A 196 -3.64 -5.59 -14.96
CA ILE A 196 -2.24 -5.21 -15.06
C ILE A 196 -1.37 -6.34 -15.62
N LEU A 197 -1.57 -7.60 -15.22
CA LEU A 197 -0.83 -8.74 -15.74
C LEU A 197 -1.07 -8.91 -17.24
N ASP A 198 -2.31 -8.78 -17.71
CA ASP A 198 -2.67 -8.82 -19.11
C ASP A 198 -2.02 -7.67 -19.89
N ALA A 199 -1.97 -6.46 -19.30
CA ALA A 199 -1.28 -5.31 -19.88
C ALA A 199 0.24 -5.53 -19.98
N VAL A 200 0.87 -6.14 -18.98
CA VAL A 200 2.30 -6.51 -19.03
C VAL A 200 2.55 -7.53 -20.14
N LYS A 201 1.72 -8.56 -20.23
CA LYS A 201 1.85 -9.60 -21.25
C LYS A 201 1.68 -9.04 -22.67
N SER A 202 0.71 -8.16 -22.88
CA SER A 202 0.45 -7.52 -24.17
C SER A 202 1.44 -6.41 -24.55
N SER A 203 2.22 -5.88 -23.59
CA SER A 203 3.20 -4.82 -23.85
C SER A 203 4.40 -5.26 -24.73
N GLY A 204 4.67 -6.55 -24.81
CA GLY A 204 5.84 -7.10 -25.50
C GLY A 204 7.18 -6.83 -24.78
N GLN A 205 7.18 -6.19 -23.61
CA GLN A 205 8.40 -5.89 -22.84
C GLN A 205 8.93 -7.10 -22.06
N ILE A 206 8.08 -8.11 -21.83
CA ILE A 206 8.36 -9.32 -21.08
C ILE A 206 8.07 -10.53 -21.96
N SER A 207 9.00 -11.47 -22.03
CA SER A 207 8.81 -12.75 -22.74
C SER A 207 7.93 -13.73 -21.96
N ASP A 208 7.35 -14.72 -22.63
CA ASP A 208 6.59 -15.79 -21.97
C ASP A 208 7.43 -16.57 -20.95
N GLN A 209 8.74 -16.66 -21.14
CA GLN A 209 9.66 -17.33 -20.21
C GLN A 209 9.90 -16.51 -18.94
N GLU A 210 9.88 -15.17 -19.02
CA GLU A 210 10.03 -14.26 -17.87
C GLU A 210 8.72 -14.05 -17.13
N PHE A 211 7.57 -14.28 -17.76
CA PHE A 211 6.26 -13.95 -17.20
C PHE A 211 5.94 -14.64 -15.86
N PRO A 212 6.30 -15.93 -15.61
CA PRO A 212 6.11 -16.53 -14.28
C PRO A 212 6.82 -15.77 -13.15
N GLN A 213 8.00 -15.18 -13.42
CA GLN A 213 8.71 -14.35 -12.45
C GLN A 213 7.98 -13.03 -12.23
N VAL A 214 7.43 -12.43 -13.28
CA VAL A 214 6.58 -11.23 -13.15
C VAL A 214 5.36 -11.52 -12.27
N PHE A 215 4.63 -12.61 -12.54
CA PHE A 215 3.50 -13.05 -11.71
C PHE A 215 3.94 -13.23 -10.25
N ALA A 216 5.07 -13.90 -10.03
CA ALA A 216 5.66 -14.10 -8.71
C ALA A 216 6.08 -12.79 -8.01
N SER A 217 6.32 -11.69 -8.74
CA SER A 217 6.68 -10.39 -8.17
C SER A 217 5.48 -9.59 -7.68
N PHE A 218 4.26 -9.97 -8.05
CA PHE A 218 3.05 -9.33 -7.54
C PHE A 218 2.91 -9.59 -6.04
N SER A 219 2.65 -8.55 -5.32
CA SER A 219 2.31 -8.61 -3.92
C SER A 219 1.01 -7.85 -3.68
N PHE A 220 0.40 -8.09 -2.52
CA PHE A 220 -0.87 -7.48 -2.17
C PHE A 220 -0.74 -6.74 -0.85
N PHE A 221 -1.55 -5.72 -0.67
CA PHE A 221 -1.69 -5.00 0.58
C PHE A 221 -3.17 -4.94 0.94
N VAL A 222 -3.55 -5.78 1.88
CA VAL A 222 -4.95 -6.01 2.22
C VAL A 222 -5.31 -5.40 3.57
N ASN A 223 -6.58 -5.44 3.90
CA ASN A 223 -7.10 -5.01 5.16
C ASN A 223 -7.65 -6.21 5.96
N ALA A 224 -7.78 -6.07 7.26
CA ALA A 224 -8.49 -7.01 8.12
C ALA A 224 -9.31 -6.25 9.16
N GLY A 225 -10.63 -6.45 9.12
CA GLY A 225 -11.56 -5.82 10.05
C GLY A 225 -11.86 -6.68 11.28
N ILE A 226 -12.71 -6.13 12.14
CA ILE A 226 -13.03 -6.72 13.46
C ILE A 226 -13.74 -8.10 13.40
N ARG A 227 -14.32 -8.46 12.26
CA ARG A 227 -14.96 -9.77 12.06
C ARG A 227 -13.89 -10.83 11.75
N PHE A 228 -12.96 -11.02 12.66
CA PHE A 228 -11.68 -11.71 12.43
C PHE A 228 -11.81 -13.15 11.90
N ILE A 229 -12.91 -13.88 12.18
CA ILE A 229 -13.16 -15.22 11.59
C ILE A 229 -13.41 -15.10 10.08
N GLU A 230 -14.30 -14.17 9.67
CA GLU A 230 -14.60 -13.89 8.26
C GLU A 230 -13.37 -13.37 7.52
N GLU A 231 -12.57 -12.52 8.18
CA GLU A 231 -11.33 -12.00 7.64
C GLU A 231 -10.26 -13.09 7.45
N THR A 232 -10.16 -14.04 8.39
CA THR A 232 -9.29 -15.23 8.21
C THR A 232 -9.73 -16.04 6.97
N CYS A 233 -11.03 -16.26 6.80
CA CYS A 233 -11.57 -16.95 5.61
C CYS A 233 -11.30 -16.15 4.32
N LYS A 234 -11.35 -14.82 4.37
CA LYS A 234 -11.01 -13.94 3.26
C LYS A 234 -9.55 -14.14 2.82
N MET A 235 -8.59 -14.20 3.76
CA MET A 235 -7.18 -14.45 3.41
C MET A 235 -6.98 -15.83 2.79
N ARG A 236 -7.65 -16.86 3.31
CA ARG A 236 -7.64 -18.20 2.72
C ARG A 236 -8.28 -18.22 1.31
N ALA A 237 -9.32 -17.44 1.09
CA ALA A 237 -9.94 -17.28 -0.22
C ALA A 237 -9.01 -16.60 -1.23
N PHE A 238 -8.30 -15.55 -0.83
CA PHE A 238 -7.27 -14.92 -1.67
C PHE A 238 -6.20 -15.92 -2.11
N VAL A 239 -5.70 -16.76 -1.20
CA VAL A 239 -4.69 -17.79 -1.51
C VAL A 239 -5.23 -18.76 -2.58
N LYS A 240 -6.44 -19.29 -2.38
CA LYS A 240 -7.06 -20.24 -3.33
C LYS A 240 -7.31 -19.60 -4.71
N LEU A 241 -7.80 -18.36 -4.73
CA LEU A 241 -8.11 -17.67 -5.98
C LEU A 241 -6.87 -17.24 -6.76
N TRP A 242 -5.82 -16.78 -6.07
CA TRP A 242 -4.57 -16.42 -6.73
C TRP A 242 -3.88 -17.62 -7.36
N ASP A 243 -3.83 -18.76 -6.67
CA ASP A 243 -3.35 -20.02 -7.23
C ASP A 243 -4.15 -20.42 -8.48
N ARG A 244 -5.48 -20.37 -8.38
CA ARG A 244 -6.38 -20.68 -9.49
C ARG A 244 -6.15 -19.77 -10.72
N ILE A 245 -6.02 -18.45 -10.49
CA ILE A 245 -5.72 -17.48 -11.58
C ILE A 245 -4.39 -17.82 -12.26
N GLY A 246 -3.34 -18.08 -11.48
CA GLY A 246 -2.03 -18.42 -12.02
C GLY A 246 -2.07 -19.68 -12.89
N ARG A 247 -2.76 -20.73 -12.43
CA ARG A 247 -2.86 -22.00 -13.18
C ARG A 247 -3.79 -21.90 -14.38
N GLU A 248 -5.02 -21.45 -14.17
CA GLU A 248 -6.06 -21.51 -15.20
C GLU A 248 -5.88 -20.44 -16.28
N ARG A 249 -5.49 -19.21 -15.90
CA ARG A 249 -5.36 -18.10 -16.87
C ARG A 249 -3.97 -17.97 -17.47
N TYR A 250 -2.93 -18.21 -16.67
CA TYR A 250 -1.55 -17.95 -17.08
C TYR A 250 -0.70 -19.22 -17.24
N SER A 251 -1.26 -20.41 -17.01
CA SER A 251 -0.59 -21.71 -17.16
C SER A 251 0.70 -21.84 -16.33
N ILE A 252 0.76 -21.18 -15.18
CA ILE A 252 1.91 -21.23 -14.28
C ILE A 252 1.87 -22.53 -13.48
N THR A 253 2.99 -23.24 -13.45
CA THR A 253 3.15 -24.54 -12.75
C THR A 253 4.10 -24.48 -11.55
N ASP A 254 4.91 -23.41 -11.45
CA ASP A 254 5.83 -23.24 -10.33
C ASP A 254 5.08 -22.85 -9.06
N GLU A 255 5.04 -23.77 -8.08
CA GLU A 255 4.39 -23.58 -6.78
C GLU A 255 4.91 -22.34 -6.00
N ARG A 256 6.16 -21.93 -6.24
CA ARG A 256 6.73 -20.74 -5.60
C ARG A 256 6.17 -19.47 -6.22
N ALA A 257 5.98 -19.48 -7.54
CA ALA A 257 5.39 -18.35 -8.26
C ALA A 257 3.91 -18.14 -7.89
N LEU A 258 3.17 -19.24 -7.67
CA LEU A 258 1.74 -19.23 -7.33
C LEU A 258 1.43 -18.75 -5.90
N ARG A 259 2.42 -18.54 -5.03
CA ARG A 259 2.17 -18.12 -3.65
C ARG A 259 1.54 -16.74 -3.59
N PHE A 260 0.37 -16.64 -2.98
CA PHE A 260 -0.21 -15.36 -2.60
C PHE A 260 0.64 -14.71 -1.49
N ARG A 261 1.24 -13.56 -1.80
CA ARG A 261 2.09 -12.83 -0.86
C ARG A 261 1.48 -11.48 -0.56
N TYR A 262 1.19 -11.23 0.70
CA TYR A 262 0.60 -9.98 1.10
C TYR A 262 1.21 -9.41 2.38
N GLY A 263 1.22 -8.09 2.43
CA GLY A 263 1.28 -7.33 3.66
C GLY A 263 -0.11 -6.90 4.08
N VAL A 264 -0.26 -6.51 5.31
CA VAL A 264 -1.52 -6.04 5.86
C VAL A 264 -1.30 -4.84 6.77
N GLN A 265 -2.19 -3.87 6.68
CA GLN A 265 -2.53 -3.00 7.79
C GLN A 265 -3.92 -3.39 8.26
N VAL A 266 -4.07 -3.64 9.57
CA VAL A 266 -5.39 -3.94 10.11
C VAL A 266 -6.24 -2.67 10.17
N ASN A 267 -7.54 -2.83 10.25
CA ASN A 267 -8.52 -1.80 9.94
C ASN A 267 -8.49 -0.59 10.88
N SER A 268 -8.13 0.59 10.37
CA SER A 268 -8.26 1.84 11.11
C SER A 268 -9.67 2.44 11.07
N LEU A 269 -10.51 2.12 10.06
CA LEU A 269 -11.90 2.58 9.98
C LEU A 269 -12.77 2.11 11.16
N GLY A 270 -12.41 0.98 11.78
CA GLY A 270 -13.09 0.45 12.97
C GLY A 270 -12.69 1.13 14.28
N LEU A 271 -11.63 1.94 14.29
CA LEU A 271 -11.17 2.66 15.46
C LEU A 271 -12.10 3.83 15.77
N THR A 272 -12.28 4.12 17.05
CA THR A 272 -13.21 5.15 17.52
C THR A 272 -12.53 6.18 18.40
N GLU A 273 -12.99 7.41 18.28
CA GLU A 273 -12.63 8.50 19.22
C GLU A 273 -13.28 8.28 20.58
N ALA A 274 -14.52 7.76 20.58
CA ALA A 274 -15.23 7.42 21.80
C ALA A 274 -14.62 6.17 22.45
N GLN A 275 -14.25 6.26 23.73
CA GLN A 275 -13.60 5.18 24.49
C GLN A 275 -12.36 4.63 23.75
N PRO A 276 -11.34 5.47 23.45
CA PRO A 276 -10.22 5.13 22.58
C PRO A 276 -9.35 3.97 23.12
N GLU A 277 -9.39 3.68 24.40
CA GLU A 277 -8.76 2.53 25.04
C GLU A 277 -9.21 1.18 24.45
N ASN A 278 -10.46 1.10 23.93
CA ASN A 278 -10.99 -0.09 23.29
C ASN A 278 -10.34 -0.38 21.93
N ASN A 279 -9.65 0.59 21.35
CA ASN A 279 -8.99 0.41 20.06
C ASN A 279 -7.84 -0.61 20.13
N VAL A 280 -7.20 -0.75 21.30
CA VAL A 280 -6.14 -1.76 21.49
C VAL A 280 -6.68 -3.17 21.29
N GLN A 281 -7.85 -3.48 21.89
CA GLN A 281 -8.48 -4.81 21.73
C GLN A 281 -8.93 -5.03 20.27
N ARG A 282 -9.45 -3.99 19.59
CA ARG A 282 -9.84 -4.07 18.18
C ARG A 282 -8.63 -4.44 17.32
N ILE A 283 -7.53 -3.71 17.46
CA ILE A 283 -6.29 -3.94 16.71
C ILE A 283 -5.75 -5.37 16.95
N VAL A 284 -5.75 -5.85 18.19
CA VAL A 284 -5.29 -7.20 18.51
C VAL A 284 -6.17 -8.26 17.84
N LEU A 285 -7.51 -8.13 17.90
CA LEU A 285 -8.43 -9.09 17.26
C LEU A 285 -8.28 -9.09 15.73
N GLU A 286 -8.09 -7.94 15.13
CA GLU A 286 -7.84 -7.79 13.70
C GLU A 286 -6.49 -8.38 13.29
N MET A 287 -5.46 -8.23 14.12
CA MET A 287 -4.14 -8.86 13.91
C MET A 287 -4.24 -10.39 13.93
N LEU A 288 -5.08 -10.98 14.80
CA LEU A 288 -5.30 -12.42 14.84
C LEU A 288 -5.86 -12.96 13.52
N ALA A 289 -6.71 -12.21 12.82
CA ALA A 289 -7.28 -12.60 11.53
C ALA A 289 -6.23 -12.94 10.47
N VAL A 290 -5.06 -12.31 10.53
CA VAL A 290 -4.00 -12.40 9.52
C VAL A 290 -2.76 -13.17 10.00
N THR A 291 -2.78 -13.64 11.24
CA THR A 291 -1.63 -14.34 11.84
C THR A 291 -1.92 -15.76 12.27
N LEU A 292 -3.17 -16.10 12.65
CA LEU A 292 -3.54 -17.40 13.17
C LEU A 292 -3.46 -18.53 12.13
N SER A 293 -3.93 -18.30 10.90
CA SER A 293 -3.87 -19.30 9.83
C SER A 293 -2.48 -19.33 9.21
N LYS A 294 -1.71 -20.38 9.43
CA LYS A 294 -0.34 -20.55 8.89
C LYS A 294 -0.33 -20.52 7.37
N ASP A 295 -1.29 -21.18 6.72
CA ASP A 295 -1.36 -21.33 5.26
C ASP A 295 -1.73 -20.04 4.55
N SER A 296 -2.32 -19.09 5.27
CA SER A 296 -2.66 -17.75 4.75
C SER A 296 -2.10 -16.61 5.59
N ARG A 297 -1.02 -16.85 6.34
CA ARG A 297 -0.40 -15.85 7.22
C ARG A 297 0.23 -14.72 6.42
N ALA A 298 0.01 -13.49 6.88
CA ALA A 298 0.62 -12.30 6.30
C ALA A 298 2.15 -12.36 6.31
N ARG A 299 2.79 -11.89 5.23
CA ARG A 299 4.25 -11.78 5.13
C ARG A 299 4.81 -10.58 5.87
N SER A 300 4.01 -9.53 5.98
CA SER A 300 4.31 -8.36 6.81
C SER A 300 3.04 -7.81 7.43
N VAL A 301 3.17 -7.33 8.67
CA VAL A 301 2.06 -6.74 9.42
C VAL A 301 2.47 -5.35 9.87
N GLN A 302 1.60 -4.40 9.69
CA GLN A 302 1.63 -3.11 10.35
C GLN A 302 0.30 -2.86 11.03
N LEU A 303 0.35 -2.27 12.21
CA LEU A 303 -0.82 -1.95 13.01
C LEU A 303 -1.00 -0.44 13.04
N PRO A 304 -2.24 0.07 12.97
CA PRO A 304 -2.50 1.46 13.29
C PRO A 304 -2.11 1.74 14.75
N ALA A 305 -1.83 2.99 15.06
CA ALA A 305 -1.73 3.37 16.46
C ALA A 305 -3.13 3.39 17.09
N TRP A 306 -3.23 3.07 18.37
CA TRP A 306 -4.51 3.04 19.11
C TRP A 306 -5.27 4.38 19.04
N ASN A 307 -4.52 5.48 18.92
CA ASN A 307 -5.02 6.87 18.85
C ASN A 307 -5.13 7.42 17.42
N GLU A 308 -5.05 6.60 16.39
CA GLU A 308 -5.13 7.05 14.99
C GLU A 308 -6.45 7.79 14.69
N ALA A 309 -7.55 7.39 15.34
CA ALA A 309 -8.82 8.10 15.25
C ALA A 309 -8.81 9.51 15.89
N LEU A 310 -7.83 9.81 16.74
CA LEU A 310 -7.66 11.12 17.37
C LEU A 310 -6.73 12.06 16.58
N GLY A 311 -5.84 11.51 15.72
CA GLY A 311 -4.87 12.26 14.93
C GLY A 311 -3.55 11.54 14.74
N LEU A 312 -2.49 12.29 14.38
CA LEU A 312 -1.17 11.71 14.11
C LEU A 312 -0.56 11.09 15.37
N PRO A 313 -0.11 9.82 15.30
CA PRO A 313 0.47 9.13 16.44
C PRO A 313 1.86 9.67 16.81
N ARG A 314 2.15 9.70 18.10
CA ARG A 314 3.48 9.99 18.62
C ARG A 314 4.40 8.76 18.46
N PRO A 315 5.73 8.89 18.56
CA PRO A 315 6.66 7.76 18.52
C PRO A 315 6.34 6.67 19.56
N TRP A 316 5.86 7.03 20.75
CA TRP A 316 5.46 6.08 21.79
C TRP A 316 4.24 5.25 21.37
N ASP A 317 3.26 5.84 20.68
CA ASP A 317 2.06 5.16 20.22
C ASP A 317 2.43 4.14 19.12
N GLN A 318 3.35 4.49 18.23
CA GLN A 318 3.90 3.59 17.22
C GLN A 318 4.70 2.43 17.84
N GLN A 319 5.47 2.71 18.89
CA GLN A 319 6.18 1.66 19.62
C GLN A 319 5.22 0.64 20.23
N TRP A 320 4.09 1.11 20.76
CA TRP A 320 3.09 0.21 21.33
C TRP A 320 2.49 -0.73 20.27
N SER A 321 2.18 -0.23 19.07
CA SER A 321 1.77 -1.07 17.94
C SER A 321 2.80 -2.13 17.58
N LEU A 322 4.09 -1.82 17.68
CA LEU A 322 5.17 -2.79 17.48
C LEU A 322 5.20 -3.85 18.60
N ARG A 323 5.02 -3.41 19.87
CA ARG A 323 4.99 -4.34 21.01
C ARG A 323 3.84 -5.34 20.96
N MET A 324 2.65 -4.95 20.51
CA MET A 324 1.54 -5.89 20.32
C MET A 324 1.92 -7.03 19.38
N GLN A 325 2.61 -6.75 18.27
CA GLN A 325 3.11 -7.78 17.36
C GLN A 325 4.17 -8.68 18.01
N GLN A 326 5.11 -8.09 18.75
CA GLN A 326 6.18 -8.82 19.41
C GLN A 326 5.66 -9.76 20.52
N VAL A 327 4.69 -9.31 21.31
CA VAL A 327 4.01 -10.15 22.32
C VAL A 327 3.38 -11.36 21.64
N LEU A 328 2.61 -11.15 20.55
CA LEU A 328 2.00 -12.26 19.83
C LEU A 328 3.03 -13.22 19.23
N ALA A 329 4.10 -12.67 18.62
CA ALA A 329 5.07 -13.49 17.92
C ALA A 329 6.06 -14.21 18.84
N PHE A 330 6.43 -13.65 20.00
CA PHE A 330 7.53 -14.16 20.81
C PHE A 330 7.13 -14.71 22.17
N GLU A 331 6.00 -14.26 22.75
CA GLU A 331 5.53 -14.74 24.04
C GLU A 331 4.50 -15.87 23.90
N THR A 332 3.85 -16.01 22.72
CA THR A 332 2.89 -17.09 22.47
C THR A 332 3.53 -18.25 21.70
N ASP A 333 2.83 -19.37 21.66
CA ASP A 333 3.19 -20.58 20.93
C ASP A 333 2.68 -20.60 19.47
N LEU A 334 2.13 -19.49 18.97
CA LEU A 334 1.50 -19.37 17.64
C LEU A 334 2.38 -19.92 16.50
N LEU A 335 3.68 -19.70 16.56
CA LEU A 335 4.63 -20.08 15.51
C LEU A 335 5.15 -21.53 15.63
N GLU A 336 4.61 -22.32 16.55
CA GLU A 336 5.06 -23.69 16.85
C GLU A 336 4.17 -24.77 16.22
N TYR A 337 2.98 -24.36 15.70
CA TYR A 337 1.98 -25.28 15.20
C TYR A 337 1.77 -25.14 13.69
N GLU A 338 1.27 -26.22 13.09
CA GLU A 338 0.69 -26.20 11.75
C GLU A 338 -0.62 -25.37 11.75
N ASP A 339 -1.26 -25.22 10.57
CA ASP A 339 -2.48 -24.41 10.50
C ASP A 339 -3.61 -25.02 11.35
N ILE A 340 -3.98 -24.31 12.40
CA ILE A 340 -4.97 -24.75 13.39
C ILE A 340 -6.41 -24.79 12.84
N PHE A 341 -6.63 -24.25 11.65
CA PHE A 341 -7.96 -24.24 11.00
C PHE A 341 -8.13 -25.36 9.98
N ASN A 342 -7.08 -26.13 9.67
CA ASN A 342 -7.18 -27.24 8.73
C ASN A 342 -8.14 -28.31 9.26
N GLY A 343 -9.12 -28.70 8.43
CA GLY A 343 -10.18 -29.62 8.80
C GLY A 343 -11.38 -28.99 9.54
N SER A 344 -11.38 -27.68 9.80
CA SER A 344 -12.54 -26.98 10.32
C SER A 344 -13.60 -26.81 9.25
N HIS A 345 -14.72 -27.55 9.37
CA HIS A 345 -15.81 -27.47 8.41
C HIS A 345 -16.42 -26.07 8.30
N VAL A 346 -16.43 -25.27 9.37
CA VAL A 346 -16.95 -23.89 9.37
C VAL A 346 -16.03 -22.97 8.56
N ILE A 347 -14.73 -23.04 8.80
CA ILE A 347 -13.74 -22.22 8.07
C ILE A 347 -13.71 -22.61 6.59
N GLU A 348 -13.71 -23.89 6.26
CA GLU A 348 -13.71 -24.34 4.87
C GLU A 348 -14.98 -23.96 4.12
N ALA A 349 -16.17 -24.09 4.75
CA ALA A 349 -17.43 -23.68 4.17
C ALA A 349 -17.47 -22.16 3.88
N LYS A 350 -17.07 -21.33 4.86
CA LYS A 350 -17.05 -19.87 4.67
C LYS A 350 -15.99 -19.44 3.67
N THR A 351 -14.84 -20.09 3.64
CA THR A 351 -13.80 -19.84 2.63
C THR A 351 -14.32 -20.16 1.23
N THR A 352 -15.01 -21.30 1.06
CA THR A 352 -15.58 -21.71 -0.24
C THR A 352 -16.66 -20.72 -0.70
N GLU A 353 -17.54 -20.31 0.18
CA GLU A 353 -18.54 -19.26 -0.12
C GLU A 353 -17.90 -17.98 -0.65
N LEU A 354 -16.85 -17.47 0.03
CA LEU A 354 -16.13 -16.28 -0.40
C LEU A 354 -15.41 -16.47 -1.75
N VAL A 355 -14.84 -17.65 -1.98
CA VAL A 355 -14.19 -17.99 -3.27
C VAL A 355 -15.19 -17.94 -4.41
N GLU A 356 -16.36 -18.57 -4.25
CA GLU A 356 -17.38 -18.62 -5.29
C GLU A 356 -17.95 -17.23 -5.60
N GLN A 357 -18.32 -16.48 -4.57
CA GLN A 357 -18.88 -15.13 -4.74
C GLN A 357 -17.86 -14.17 -5.36
N ALA A 358 -16.61 -14.16 -4.86
CA ALA A 358 -15.57 -13.29 -5.38
C ALA A 358 -15.15 -13.66 -6.82
N TRP A 359 -15.14 -14.95 -7.14
CA TRP A 359 -14.87 -15.41 -8.50
C TRP A 359 -15.93 -14.94 -9.49
N ALA A 360 -17.21 -15.04 -9.11
CA ALA A 360 -18.31 -14.56 -9.93
C ALA A 360 -18.24 -13.04 -10.17
N GLU A 361 -18.07 -12.26 -9.12
CA GLU A 361 -17.97 -10.79 -9.22
C GLU A 361 -16.71 -10.35 -9.98
N MET A 362 -15.57 -11.01 -9.78
CA MET A 362 -14.34 -10.74 -10.52
C MET A 362 -14.55 -10.95 -12.03
N ASN A 363 -15.18 -12.08 -12.43
CA ASN A 363 -15.45 -12.36 -13.84
C ASN A 363 -16.45 -11.36 -14.43
N GLU A 364 -17.43 -10.89 -13.68
CA GLU A 364 -18.30 -9.80 -14.10
C GLU A 364 -17.50 -8.53 -14.42
N ILE A 365 -16.59 -8.13 -13.53
CA ILE A 365 -15.71 -6.96 -13.74
C ILE A 365 -14.85 -7.15 -15.00
N LEU A 366 -14.27 -8.33 -15.19
CA LEU A 366 -13.48 -8.63 -16.39
C LEU A 366 -14.33 -8.55 -17.68
N SER A 367 -15.60 -8.94 -17.62
CA SER A 367 -16.52 -8.84 -18.76
C SER A 367 -16.87 -7.40 -19.13
N LEU A 368 -16.71 -6.45 -18.20
CA LEU A 368 -16.88 -5.01 -18.44
C LEU A 368 -15.64 -4.36 -19.10
N GLY A 369 -14.62 -5.14 -19.47
CA GLY A 369 -13.38 -4.64 -20.05
C GLY A 369 -12.22 -4.56 -19.06
N GLY A 370 -12.38 -5.08 -17.85
CA GLY A 370 -11.38 -5.05 -16.79
C GLY A 370 -11.62 -3.94 -15.77
N ALA A 371 -10.78 -3.93 -14.74
CA ALA A 371 -10.99 -3.06 -13.59
C ALA A 371 -10.79 -1.56 -13.90
N PHE A 372 -9.89 -1.23 -14.84
CA PHE A 372 -9.66 0.16 -15.26
C PHE A 372 -10.81 0.74 -16.10
N GLU A 373 -11.50 -0.08 -16.87
CA GLU A 373 -12.70 0.35 -17.62
C GLU A 373 -13.94 0.41 -16.73
N ALA A 374 -13.99 -0.42 -15.69
CA ALA A 374 -15.13 -0.50 -14.76
C ALA A 374 -15.09 0.49 -13.60
N VAL A 375 -14.18 1.48 -13.57
CA VAL A 375 -13.96 2.39 -12.41
C VAL A 375 -15.26 2.99 -11.87
N GLU A 376 -16.13 3.52 -12.72
CA GLU A 376 -17.37 4.15 -12.26
C GLU A 376 -18.37 3.13 -11.66
N THR A 377 -18.43 1.94 -12.23
CA THR A 377 -19.24 0.82 -11.68
C THR A 377 -18.71 0.40 -10.30
N LEU A 378 -17.39 0.24 -10.17
CA LEU A 378 -16.77 -0.13 -8.90
C LEU A 378 -17.00 0.94 -7.82
N LYS A 379 -16.85 2.23 -8.15
CA LYS A 379 -17.19 3.34 -7.25
C LYS A 379 -18.63 3.28 -6.77
N SER A 380 -19.58 3.06 -7.68
CA SER A 380 -20.99 2.96 -7.33
C SER A 380 -21.26 1.82 -6.34
N ARG A 381 -20.65 0.64 -6.56
CA ARG A 381 -20.76 -0.50 -5.64
C ARG A 381 -20.17 -0.18 -4.25
N LEU A 382 -19.03 0.50 -4.18
CA LEU A 382 -18.42 0.91 -2.91
C LEU A 382 -19.32 1.89 -2.14
N VAL A 383 -19.88 2.88 -2.83
CA VAL A 383 -20.84 3.84 -2.22
C VAL A 383 -22.06 3.13 -1.66
N GLN A 384 -22.63 2.18 -2.39
CA GLN A 384 -23.78 1.38 -1.93
C GLN A 384 -23.44 0.56 -0.69
N SER A 385 -22.28 -0.10 -0.68
CA SER A 385 -21.81 -0.90 0.45
C SER A 385 -21.56 -0.04 1.70
N MET A 386 -20.93 1.13 1.54
CA MET A 386 -20.72 2.08 2.63
C MET A 386 -22.05 2.59 3.19
N SER A 387 -22.98 3.00 2.33
CA SER A 387 -24.33 3.43 2.73
C SER A 387 -25.06 2.34 3.53
N SER A 388 -25.00 1.10 3.06
CA SER A 388 -25.59 -0.05 3.77
C SER A 388 -24.94 -0.28 5.13
N ARG A 389 -23.61 -0.17 5.24
CA ARG A 389 -22.89 -0.29 6.51
C ARG A 389 -23.29 0.81 7.49
N THR A 390 -23.30 2.06 7.04
CA THR A 390 -23.71 3.22 7.85
C THR A 390 -25.12 3.05 8.38
N SER A 391 -26.08 2.68 7.51
CA SER A 391 -27.46 2.43 7.92
C SER A 391 -27.60 1.34 8.98
N ARG A 392 -26.83 0.25 8.91
CA ARG A 392 -26.83 -0.81 9.94
C ARG A 392 -26.30 -0.31 11.29
N ILE A 393 -25.28 0.56 11.27
CA ILE A 393 -24.75 1.18 12.50
C ILE A 393 -25.79 2.11 13.10
N GLU A 394 -26.40 2.99 12.30
CA GLU A 394 -27.42 3.94 12.75
C GLU A 394 -28.66 3.26 13.33
N LYS A 395 -29.10 2.15 12.71
CA LYS A 395 -30.24 1.35 13.20
C LYS A 395 -29.90 0.47 14.41
N GLY A 396 -28.62 0.33 14.77
CA GLY A 396 -28.17 -0.55 15.85
C GLY A 396 -28.04 -2.03 15.48
N ASP A 397 -28.27 -2.39 14.21
CA ASP A 397 -28.08 -3.76 13.70
C ASP A 397 -26.61 -4.18 13.75
N GLN A 398 -25.71 -3.21 13.55
CA GLN A 398 -24.28 -3.37 13.77
C GLN A 398 -23.86 -2.54 14.99
N ARG A 399 -23.47 -3.23 16.07
CA ARG A 399 -23.04 -2.58 17.31
C ARG A 399 -21.57 -2.15 17.21
N VAL A 400 -21.30 -0.92 17.66
CA VAL A 400 -19.97 -0.36 17.83
C VAL A 400 -19.89 0.18 19.26
N ILE A 401 -19.06 -0.46 20.07
CA ILE A 401 -18.93 -0.13 21.50
C ILE A 401 -18.41 1.30 21.66
N GLY A 402 -19.07 2.07 22.50
CA GLY A 402 -18.79 3.48 22.73
C GLY A 402 -19.48 4.43 21.74
N VAL A 403 -19.98 3.93 20.60
CA VAL A 403 -20.62 4.76 19.56
C VAL A 403 -22.14 4.62 19.56
N ASN A 404 -22.67 3.40 19.38
CA ASN A 404 -24.11 3.12 19.40
C ASN A 404 -24.52 2.07 20.42
N ALA A 405 -23.57 1.53 21.18
CA ALA A 405 -23.80 0.56 22.26
C ALA A 405 -22.80 0.83 23.41
N PHE A 406 -23.23 0.66 24.65
CA PHE A 406 -22.41 0.85 25.84
C PHE A 406 -21.71 2.21 25.88
N THR A 407 -22.44 3.26 25.60
CA THR A 407 -21.94 4.64 25.45
C THR A 407 -21.64 5.33 26.77
N GLN A 408 -22.22 4.83 27.88
CA GLN A 408 -21.97 5.41 29.21
C GLN A 408 -20.62 4.93 29.74
N THR A 409 -19.73 5.87 30.03
CA THR A 409 -18.41 5.61 30.56
C THR A 409 -17.91 6.83 31.35
N ALA A 410 -16.89 6.63 32.20
CA ALA A 410 -16.11 7.75 32.73
C ALA A 410 -15.31 8.40 31.58
N GLN A 411 -14.93 9.66 31.76
CA GLN A 411 -14.10 10.34 30.77
C GLN A 411 -12.75 9.60 30.63
N SER A 412 -12.39 9.25 29.39
CA SER A 412 -11.13 8.56 29.12
C SER A 412 -9.95 9.50 29.41
N PRO A 413 -8.95 9.06 30.22
CA PRO A 413 -7.71 9.81 30.42
C PRO A 413 -6.83 9.86 29.16
N LEU A 414 -7.15 9.03 28.16
CA LEU A 414 -6.43 8.96 26.89
C LEU A 414 -7.03 9.88 25.82
N GLY A 415 -8.20 10.47 26.07
CA GLY A 415 -8.81 11.44 25.18
C GLY A 415 -8.09 12.79 25.20
N GLY A 416 -8.27 13.58 24.14
CA GLY A 416 -7.75 14.95 24.05
C GLY A 416 -6.59 15.12 23.04
N THR A 417 -6.33 16.39 22.72
CA THR A 417 -5.38 16.77 21.65
C THR A 417 -3.91 16.72 22.07
N ASP A 418 -3.62 16.44 23.35
CA ASP A 418 -2.24 16.32 23.85
C ASP A 418 -1.58 14.99 23.47
N ASN A 419 -2.39 14.06 22.97
CA ASN A 419 -1.99 12.73 22.55
C ASN A 419 -1.71 12.60 21.05
N ILE A 420 -1.55 13.72 20.33
CA ILE A 420 -1.26 13.73 18.90
C ILE A 420 0.01 14.51 18.58
N LEU A 421 0.72 14.06 17.51
CA LEU A 421 1.89 14.75 16.99
C LEU A 421 1.46 16.01 16.22
N LYS A 422 2.10 17.14 16.51
CA LYS A 422 1.92 18.39 15.76
C LYS A 422 3.16 18.67 14.93
N VAL A 423 2.98 18.86 13.62
CA VAL A 423 4.06 19.22 12.71
C VAL A 423 4.34 20.73 12.79
N ASP A 424 5.62 21.11 12.86
CA ASP A 424 6.02 22.52 12.89
C ASP A 424 5.67 23.20 11.54
N PRO A 425 4.87 24.27 11.53
CA PRO A 425 4.51 25.00 10.31
C PRO A 425 5.71 25.68 9.61
N LYS A 426 6.89 25.72 10.25
CA LYS A 426 8.13 26.22 9.62
C LYS A 426 8.75 25.24 8.61
N ILE A 427 8.37 23.96 8.67
CA ILE A 427 8.93 22.90 7.80
C ILE A 427 8.74 23.25 6.32
N GLU A 428 7.54 23.66 5.92
CA GLU A 428 7.26 24.04 4.53
C GLU A 428 8.22 25.12 4.03
N LYS A 429 8.42 26.20 4.82
CA LYS A 429 9.34 27.28 4.46
C LYS A 429 10.80 26.81 4.38
N GLN A 430 11.18 25.86 5.23
CA GLN A 430 12.50 25.26 5.19
C GLN A 430 12.68 24.44 3.91
N MET A 431 11.72 23.57 3.57
CA MET A 431 11.75 22.74 2.36
C MET A 431 11.82 23.58 1.08
N VAL A 432 11.08 24.69 1.00
CA VAL A 432 11.16 25.62 -0.14
C VAL A 432 12.58 26.21 -0.27
N LYS A 433 13.21 26.64 0.82
CA LYS A 433 14.59 27.17 0.80
C LYS A 433 15.62 26.10 0.41
N GLU A 434 15.47 24.87 0.88
CA GLU A 434 16.34 23.75 0.53
C GLU A 434 16.21 23.41 -0.95
N LEU A 435 14.99 23.40 -1.49
CA LEU A 435 14.74 23.22 -2.91
C LEU A 435 15.38 24.33 -3.78
N GLU A 436 15.23 25.60 -3.39
CA GLU A 436 15.88 26.72 -4.11
C GLU A 436 17.40 26.55 -4.13
N LYS A 437 17.97 26.13 -3.01
CA LYS A 437 19.42 25.87 -2.90
C LYS A 437 19.83 24.70 -3.80
N TRP A 438 19.05 23.61 -3.82
CA TRP A 438 19.28 22.47 -4.68
C TRP A 438 19.30 22.85 -6.16
N ARG A 439 18.26 23.56 -6.63
CA ARG A 439 18.19 24.02 -8.03
C ARG A 439 19.33 24.95 -8.43
N LYS A 440 19.85 25.75 -7.50
CA LYS A 440 21.00 26.64 -7.76
C LYS A 440 22.34 25.90 -7.82
N SER A 441 22.47 24.75 -7.17
CA SER A 441 23.72 24.00 -7.04
C SER A 441 23.90 22.89 -8.06
N ARG A 442 22.84 22.47 -8.76
CA ARG A 442 22.86 21.37 -9.73
C ARG A 442 23.33 21.83 -11.13
N ASP A 443 23.72 20.88 -11.95
CA ASP A 443 23.96 21.12 -13.39
C ASP A 443 22.61 21.19 -14.11
N GLN A 444 22.16 22.40 -14.43
CA GLN A 444 20.87 22.62 -15.10
C GLN A 444 20.84 22.04 -16.51
N GLN A 445 21.99 22.05 -17.23
CA GLN A 445 22.05 21.48 -18.59
C GLN A 445 21.85 19.95 -18.55
N ALA A 446 22.43 19.27 -17.58
CA ALA A 446 22.23 17.84 -17.38
C ALA A 446 20.76 17.51 -17.06
N VAL A 447 20.09 18.33 -16.23
CA VAL A 447 18.66 18.15 -15.91
C VAL A 447 17.80 18.38 -17.17
N ASP A 448 18.07 19.42 -17.96
CA ASP A 448 17.30 19.70 -19.17
C ASP A 448 17.44 18.57 -20.21
N GLN A 449 18.62 17.99 -20.36
CA GLN A 449 18.85 16.84 -21.23
C GLN A 449 18.10 15.59 -20.72
N ALA A 450 18.13 15.31 -19.43
CA ALA A 450 17.43 14.17 -18.84
C ALA A 450 15.89 14.34 -18.94
N LEU A 451 15.36 15.56 -18.77
CA LEU A 451 13.94 15.86 -19.00
C LEU A 451 13.53 15.67 -20.47
N ALA A 452 14.40 16.04 -21.41
CA ALA A 452 14.16 15.81 -22.83
C ALA A 452 14.15 14.32 -23.16
N SER A 453 15.07 13.53 -22.58
CA SER A 453 15.11 12.08 -22.68
C SER A 453 13.83 11.43 -22.13
N LEU A 454 13.36 11.86 -20.96
CA LEU A 454 12.12 11.38 -20.35
C LEU A 454 10.89 11.67 -21.22
N LYS A 455 10.77 12.88 -21.77
CA LYS A 455 9.67 13.26 -22.68
C LYS A 455 9.72 12.40 -23.95
N ASN A 456 10.88 12.28 -24.56
CA ASN A 456 11.04 11.43 -25.75
C ASN A 456 10.63 9.97 -25.49
N ALA A 457 11.01 9.41 -24.35
CA ALA A 457 10.58 8.07 -23.96
C ALA A 457 9.05 7.96 -23.80
N ALA A 458 8.44 8.97 -23.20
CA ALA A 458 6.99 9.04 -23.03
C ALA A 458 6.24 9.12 -24.36
N GLU A 459 6.69 9.97 -25.28
CA GLU A 459 6.09 10.19 -26.61
C GLU A 459 6.25 8.98 -27.54
N ASN A 460 7.37 8.26 -27.43
CA ASN A 460 7.70 7.13 -28.32
C ASN A 460 7.41 5.75 -27.72
N ASN A 461 6.64 5.68 -26.64
CA ASN A 461 6.29 4.44 -25.95
C ASN A 461 7.50 3.59 -25.49
N LEU A 462 8.61 4.25 -25.13
CA LEU A 462 9.78 3.59 -24.52
C LEU A 462 9.60 3.49 -23.00
N ASN A 463 10.33 2.57 -22.38
CA ASN A 463 10.27 2.38 -20.94
C ASN A 463 10.77 3.62 -20.17
N LEU A 464 10.00 4.08 -19.20
CA LEU A 464 10.24 5.33 -18.48
C LEU A 464 11.23 5.21 -17.30
N MET A 465 11.60 4.00 -16.87
CA MET A 465 12.42 3.83 -15.66
C MET A 465 13.85 4.34 -15.82
N SER A 466 14.53 3.95 -16.91
CA SER A 466 15.92 4.40 -17.14
C SER A 466 16.02 5.93 -17.26
N PRO A 467 15.20 6.62 -18.09
CA PRO A 467 15.18 8.08 -18.12
C PRO A 467 14.84 8.73 -16.78
N SER A 468 13.98 8.10 -15.96
CA SER A 468 13.67 8.60 -14.61
C SER A 468 14.88 8.51 -13.68
N ILE A 469 15.67 7.41 -13.76
CA ILE A 469 16.90 7.26 -12.98
C ILE A 469 17.97 8.27 -13.43
N GLU A 470 18.12 8.50 -14.74
CA GLU A 470 19.02 9.52 -15.29
C GLU A 470 18.66 10.92 -14.78
N LEU A 471 17.36 11.25 -14.78
CA LEU A 471 16.87 12.52 -14.24
C LEU A 471 17.12 12.64 -12.73
N ALA A 472 16.95 11.57 -11.96
CA ALA A 472 17.25 11.54 -10.53
C ALA A 472 18.74 11.85 -10.27
N ILE A 473 19.64 11.21 -11.02
CA ILE A 473 21.10 11.41 -10.93
C ILE A 473 21.50 12.82 -11.35
N ALA A 474 20.86 13.37 -12.41
CA ALA A 474 21.09 14.73 -12.87
C ALA A 474 20.62 15.81 -11.87
N GLY A 475 19.81 15.45 -10.87
CA GLY A 475 19.31 16.36 -9.85
C GLY A 475 17.93 16.94 -10.14
N GLY A 476 17.13 16.26 -10.95
CA GLY A 476 15.73 16.58 -11.17
C GLY A 476 14.88 16.50 -9.91
N THR A 477 13.68 17.08 -9.95
CA THR A 477 12.75 17.11 -8.82
C THR A 477 11.47 16.35 -9.13
N THR A 478 10.72 16.01 -8.07
CA THR A 478 9.39 15.37 -8.16
C THR A 478 8.43 16.18 -9.04
N GLY A 479 8.43 17.51 -8.87
CA GLY A 479 7.62 18.41 -9.68
C GLY A 479 8.05 18.45 -11.15
N GLU A 480 9.36 18.48 -11.43
CA GLU A 480 9.88 18.49 -12.80
C GLU A 480 9.58 17.19 -13.54
N TRP A 481 9.79 16.03 -12.89
CA TRP A 481 9.45 14.73 -13.45
C TRP A 481 7.95 14.63 -13.82
N SER A 482 7.09 14.99 -12.89
CA SER A 482 5.65 14.88 -13.10
C SER A 482 5.14 15.93 -14.09
N GLN A 483 5.71 17.16 -14.10
CA GLN A 483 5.35 18.20 -15.07
C GLN A 483 5.75 17.82 -16.49
N ALA A 484 6.92 17.20 -16.67
CA ALA A 484 7.35 16.68 -17.96
C ALA A 484 6.35 15.66 -18.53
N LEU A 485 5.89 14.74 -17.67
CA LEU A 485 4.92 13.71 -18.06
C LEU A 485 3.48 14.24 -18.17
N ARG A 486 3.08 15.26 -17.37
CA ARG A 486 1.80 15.97 -17.57
C ARG A 486 1.72 16.58 -18.97
N GLY A 487 2.84 17.09 -19.48
CA GLY A 487 2.91 17.65 -20.83
C GLY A 487 2.65 16.63 -21.94
N VAL A 488 2.92 15.35 -21.71
CA VAL A 488 2.72 14.26 -22.69
C VAL A 488 1.40 13.52 -22.45
N PHE A 489 1.08 13.17 -21.22
CA PHE A 489 -0.05 12.31 -20.87
C PHE A 489 -1.33 13.07 -20.52
N GLY A 490 -1.22 14.37 -20.28
CA GLY A 490 -2.29 15.17 -19.69
C GLY A 490 -2.45 14.92 -18.19
N GLU A 491 -3.42 15.57 -17.60
CA GLU A 491 -3.75 15.49 -16.18
C GLU A 491 -5.17 14.93 -16.03
N PHE A 492 -5.32 13.97 -15.10
CA PHE A 492 -6.64 13.44 -14.80
C PHE A 492 -7.42 14.42 -13.92
N ARG A 493 -8.64 14.72 -14.34
CA ARG A 493 -9.61 15.44 -13.52
C ARG A 493 -10.79 14.55 -13.28
N ALA A 494 -11.09 14.30 -12.00
CA ALA A 494 -12.26 13.52 -11.65
C ALA A 494 -13.52 14.19 -12.24
N PRO A 495 -14.46 13.41 -12.82
CA PRO A 495 -15.71 13.95 -13.32
C PRO A 495 -16.43 14.75 -12.23
N THR A 496 -16.75 16.01 -12.50
CA THR A 496 -17.59 16.82 -11.63
C THR A 496 -19.04 16.55 -12.01
N GLY A 497 -19.80 15.92 -11.14
CA GLY A 497 -21.22 15.71 -11.36
C GLY A 497 -21.73 14.35 -10.89
N VAL A 498 -23.02 14.30 -10.70
CA VAL A 498 -23.79 13.16 -10.20
C VAL A 498 -24.04 12.17 -11.34
N GLY A 499 -23.01 11.70 -12.01
CA GLY A 499 -23.11 10.79 -13.15
C GLY A 499 -23.67 9.39 -12.87
N GLY A 500 -24.02 9.09 -11.62
CA GLY A 500 -24.59 7.80 -11.23
C GLY A 500 -25.90 7.88 -10.45
N SER A 501 -26.47 9.07 -10.22
CA SER A 501 -27.66 9.21 -9.36
C SER A 501 -29.00 9.02 -10.08
N SER A 502 -29.02 8.89 -11.41
CA SER A 502 -30.26 8.72 -12.15
C SER A 502 -30.95 7.36 -11.99
N GLU A 503 -30.21 6.33 -11.50
CA GLU A 503 -30.82 4.99 -11.26
C GLU A 503 -31.23 4.78 -9.80
N ILE A 504 -30.68 5.53 -8.84
CA ILE A 504 -31.04 5.40 -7.42
C ILE A 504 -32.46 5.96 -7.15
N GLY A 505 -32.95 6.87 -7.96
CA GLY A 505 -34.26 7.51 -7.82
C GLY A 505 -35.46 6.73 -8.40
N ARG A 506 -35.26 5.60 -9.08
CA ARG A 506 -36.36 4.84 -9.73
C ARG A 506 -36.84 3.60 -8.99
N ALA A 507 -36.26 3.28 -7.85
CA ALA A 507 -36.64 2.08 -7.10
C ALA A 507 -37.68 2.29 -5.99
N HIS A 508 -38.24 3.50 -5.84
CA HIS A 508 -39.34 3.77 -4.89
C HIS A 508 -40.32 4.77 -5.50
N VAL A 509 -41.25 4.26 -6.31
CA VAL A 509 -42.63 4.72 -6.41
C VAL A 509 -43.51 3.48 -6.54
#